data_bc604c717de6fe68a77806169d69c2d3
#
_entry.id   bc604c717de6fe68a77806169d69c2d3
#
_cell.length_a   1.000
_cell.length_b   1.000
_cell.length_c   1.000
_cell.angle_alpha   90.00
_cell.angle_beta   90.00
_cell.angle_gamma   90.00
#
_symmetry.space_group_name_H-M   'P 1'
#
loop_
_entity.id
_entity.type
_entity.pdbx_description
1 polymer ?
#
loop_
_entity_poly.entity_id
_entity_poly.type
_entity_poly.pdbx_seq_one_letter_code
_entity_poly.pdbx_strand_id
1 'polypeptide(L)'
;MQIADDEFRQLVERVDIDGHISVWGTYGVTTVRYLNRHAPILSNFRLGDVLPLLDSAAGRIFLTYLSERTTRPILKAEASKSEESKPSAKETAAITQFVRREGYAWIDGQLFHSIRAIAVPIFDSQGELQATISLVSNQASLVQFPNPVLDDLKATGKKISHRLGWSS
;
A
#
# COMPACT_ATOMS: atom_id res chain seq x y z
N MET A 1 -6.70 -11.41 -10.46
CA MET A 1 -6.39 -11.62 -9.03
C MET A 1 -5.43 -12.79 -8.80
N GLN A 2 -5.65 -13.95 -9.43
CA GLN A 2 -4.78 -15.12 -9.29
C GLN A 2 -3.32 -14.86 -9.70
N ILE A 3 -3.09 -14.12 -10.79
CA ILE A 3 -1.75 -13.74 -11.24
C ILE A 3 -1.01 -12.91 -10.17
N ALA A 4 -1.70 -11.93 -9.59
CA ALA A 4 -1.14 -11.11 -8.53
C ALA A 4 -0.82 -11.95 -7.29
N ASP A 5 -1.70 -12.88 -6.92
CA ASP A 5 -1.51 -13.75 -5.77
C ASP A 5 -0.26 -14.63 -5.92
N ASP A 6 -0.09 -15.27 -7.07
CA ASP A 6 1.04 -16.17 -7.32
C ASP A 6 2.39 -15.45 -7.32
N GLU A 7 2.49 -14.33 -8.05
CA GLU A 7 3.71 -13.54 -8.11
C GLU A 7 4.07 -12.92 -6.77
N PHE A 8 3.06 -12.41 -6.06
CA PHE A 8 3.27 -11.79 -4.76
C PHE A 8 3.63 -12.81 -3.68
N ARG A 9 3.04 -14.00 -3.71
CA ARG A 9 3.41 -15.10 -2.82
C ARG A 9 4.89 -15.47 -2.97
N GLN A 10 5.37 -15.58 -4.20
CA GLN A 10 6.79 -15.86 -4.47
C GLN A 10 7.69 -14.76 -3.91
N LEU A 11 7.29 -13.49 -4.02
CA LEU A 11 8.04 -12.38 -3.42
C LEU A 11 8.09 -12.51 -1.90
N VAL A 12 6.93 -12.68 -1.25
CA VAL A 12 6.81 -12.77 0.22
C VAL A 12 7.68 -13.91 0.75
N GLU A 13 7.69 -15.06 0.08
CA GLU A 13 8.53 -16.19 0.44
C GLU A 13 10.03 -15.89 0.26
N ARG A 14 10.40 -15.23 -0.84
CA ARG A 14 11.80 -14.90 -1.14
C ARG A 14 12.39 -13.87 -0.17
N VAL A 15 11.64 -12.83 0.16
CA VAL A 15 12.11 -11.78 1.08
C VAL A 15 11.84 -12.10 2.55
N ASP A 16 11.05 -13.12 2.83
CA ASP A 16 10.67 -13.60 4.16
C ASP A 16 10.03 -12.50 5.04
N ILE A 17 9.16 -11.69 4.44
CA ILE A 17 8.46 -10.57 5.07
C ILE A 17 6.97 -10.73 4.80
N ASP A 18 6.14 -10.46 5.82
CA ASP A 18 4.68 -10.47 5.67
C ASP A 18 4.21 -9.46 4.64
N GLY A 19 3.15 -9.81 3.92
CA GLY A 19 2.60 -8.92 2.92
C GLY A 19 1.09 -9.00 2.78
N HIS A 20 0.51 -8.02 2.12
CA HIS A 20 -0.92 -8.00 1.84
C HIS A 20 -1.22 -7.38 0.47
N ILE A 21 -2.36 -7.78 -0.08
CA ILE A 21 -2.95 -7.20 -1.29
C ILE A 21 -4.17 -6.41 -0.87
N SER A 22 -4.30 -5.17 -1.34
CA SER A 22 -5.45 -4.32 -1.07
C SER A 22 -6.05 -3.78 -2.36
N VAL A 23 -7.38 -3.61 -2.35
CA VAL A 23 -8.17 -3.06 -3.46
C VAL A 23 -9.03 -1.91 -2.95
N TRP A 24 -9.60 -1.12 -3.86
CA TRP A 24 -10.59 -0.11 -3.48
C TRP A 24 -11.95 -0.75 -3.29
N GLY A 25 -12.47 -0.69 -2.08
CA GLY A 25 -13.78 -1.21 -1.72
C GLY A 25 -14.79 -0.10 -1.43
N THR A 26 -15.96 -0.49 -0.95
CA THR A 26 -17.05 0.45 -0.63
C THR A 26 -16.65 1.51 0.40
N TYR A 27 -15.82 1.17 1.35
CA TYR A 27 -15.39 2.06 2.44
C TYR A 27 -13.95 2.55 2.30
N GLY A 28 -13.33 2.33 1.15
CA GLY A 28 -11.95 2.72 0.88
C GLY A 28 -11.01 1.54 0.66
N VAL A 29 -9.76 1.70 1.04
CA VAL A 29 -8.71 0.68 0.83
C VAL A 29 -8.97 -0.54 1.68
N THR A 30 -9.28 -1.66 1.03
CA THR A 30 -9.69 -2.90 1.69
C THR A 30 -8.69 -4.01 1.44
N THR A 31 -8.24 -4.65 2.50
CA THR A 31 -7.32 -5.79 2.41
C THR A 31 -8.08 -7.04 2.01
N VAL A 32 -7.68 -7.63 0.88
CA VAL A 32 -8.31 -8.85 0.33
C VAL A 32 -7.43 -10.08 0.45
N ARG A 33 -6.14 -9.92 0.77
CA ARG A 33 -5.20 -11.02 0.95
C ARG A 33 -4.14 -10.64 1.96
N TYR A 34 -3.81 -11.55 2.86
CA TYR A 34 -2.71 -11.41 3.80
C TYR A 34 -1.82 -12.66 3.76
N LEU A 35 -0.53 -12.49 3.57
CA LEU A 35 0.46 -13.57 3.50
C LEU A 35 1.42 -13.45 4.69
N ASN A 36 1.27 -14.36 5.64
CA ASN A 36 2.11 -14.49 6.83
C ASN A 36 3.36 -15.32 6.54
N ARG A 37 4.49 -14.91 7.10
CA ARG A 37 5.73 -15.70 7.11
C ARG A 37 6.06 -16.24 8.49
N HIS A 38 5.79 -15.47 9.50
CA HIS A 38 6.11 -15.76 10.90
C HIS A 38 4.87 -15.57 11.78
N ALA A 39 5.04 -15.49 13.10
CA ALA A 39 3.96 -15.12 13.99
C ALA A 39 3.36 -13.77 13.55
N PRO A 40 2.01 -13.62 13.56
CA PRO A 40 1.37 -12.42 13.05
C PRO A 40 1.93 -11.16 13.71
N ILE A 41 2.51 -10.26 12.90
CA ILE A 41 2.97 -8.96 13.36
C ILE A 41 1.77 -8.09 13.72
N LEU A 42 0.69 -8.25 12.97
CA LEU A 42 -0.59 -7.56 13.16
C LEU A 42 -1.64 -8.55 13.65
N SER A 43 -1.66 -8.83 14.96
CA SER A 43 -2.59 -9.81 15.54
C SER A 43 -4.06 -9.45 15.38
N ASN A 44 -4.37 -8.16 15.19
CA ASN A 44 -5.73 -7.65 15.03
C ASN A 44 -6.09 -7.31 13.58
N PHE A 45 -5.18 -7.53 12.62
CA PHE A 45 -5.40 -7.23 11.22
C PHE A 45 -6.12 -8.41 10.54
N ARG A 46 -7.24 -8.13 9.88
CA ARG A 46 -8.11 -9.13 9.26
C ARG A 46 -8.39 -8.81 7.79
N LEU A 47 -8.73 -9.87 7.04
CA LEU A 47 -9.27 -9.69 5.69
C LEU A 47 -10.55 -8.87 5.77
N GLY A 48 -10.71 -7.92 4.86
CA GLY A 48 -11.82 -6.98 4.85
C GLY A 48 -11.59 -5.71 5.67
N ASP A 49 -10.50 -5.62 6.43
CA ASP A 49 -10.15 -4.40 7.15
C ASP A 49 -9.86 -3.26 6.16
N VAL A 50 -10.33 -2.06 6.54
CA VAL A 50 -10.14 -0.83 5.78
C VAL A 50 -8.93 -0.09 6.32
N LEU A 51 -8.00 0.23 5.43
CA LEU A 51 -6.77 0.96 5.76
C LEU A 51 -6.97 2.47 5.55
N PRO A 52 -6.43 3.32 6.44
CA PRO A 52 -6.50 4.77 6.26
C PRO A 52 -5.70 5.24 5.06
N LEU A 53 -6.15 6.32 4.42
CA LEU A 53 -5.50 6.84 3.20
C LEU A 53 -4.14 7.47 3.47
N LEU A 54 -3.97 8.18 4.57
CA LEU A 54 -2.72 8.89 4.86
C LEU A 54 -1.76 8.07 5.73
N ASP A 55 -2.28 7.26 6.62
CA ASP A 55 -1.50 6.55 7.63
C ASP A 55 -1.19 5.09 7.26
N SER A 56 -1.50 4.68 6.04
CA SER A 56 -1.05 3.40 5.49
C SER A 56 -0.31 3.58 4.16
N ALA A 57 0.66 2.72 3.88
CA ALA A 57 1.39 2.75 2.62
C ALA A 57 0.46 2.47 1.42
N ALA A 58 -0.39 1.46 1.53
CA ALA A 58 -1.41 1.16 0.51
C ALA A 58 -2.35 2.35 0.30
N GLY A 59 -2.82 2.98 1.38
CA GLY A 59 -3.69 4.15 1.31
C GLY A 59 -3.07 5.30 0.53
N ARG A 60 -1.80 5.57 0.73
CA ARG A 60 -1.06 6.62 0.00
C ARG A 60 -0.99 6.36 -1.50
N ILE A 61 -0.89 5.10 -1.91
CA ILE A 61 -0.96 4.71 -3.33
C ILE A 61 -2.35 5.04 -3.90
N PHE A 62 -3.42 4.59 -3.24
CA PHE A 62 -4.79 4.87 -3.71
C PHE A 62 -5.10 6.37 -3.71
N LEU A 63 -4.69 7.10 -2.69
CA LEU A 63 -4.83 8.55 -2.62
C LEU A 63 -4.17 9.27 -3.81
N THR A 64 -3.04 8.74 -4.27
CA THR A 64 -2.25 9.33 -5.36
C THR A 64 -2.89 9.09 -6.73
N TYR A 65 -3.33 7.87 -7.00
CA TYR A 65 -3.74 7.45 -8.35
C TYR A 65 -5.24 7.47 -8.60
N LEU A 66 -6.07 7.43 -7.57
CA LEU A 66 -7.52 7.63 -7.74
C LEU A 66 -7.87 9.12 -7.86
N SER A 67 -9.00 9.40 -8.48
CA SER A 67 -9.49 10.77 -8.58
C SER A 67 -9.77 11.36 -7.20
N GLU A 68 -9.55 12.65 -7.05
CA GLU A 68 -9.87 13.38 -5.83
C GLU A 68 -11.37 13.25 -5.47
N ARG A 69 -12.22 13.19 -6.47
CA ARG A 69 -13.66 12.96 -6.29
C ARG A 69 -13.94 11.64 -5.55
N THR A 70 -13.18 10.59 -5.85
CA THR A 70 -13.29 9.27 -5.22
C THR A 70 -12.74 9.26 -3.79
N THR A 71 -11.59 9.89 -3.56
CA THR A 71 -10.88 9.81 -2.27
C THR A 71 -11.35 10.83 -1.24
N ARG A 72 -11.85 11.99 -1.67
CA ARG A 72 -12.25 13.08 -0.76
C ARG A 72 -13.27 12.67 0.31
N PRO A 73 -14.35 11.92 0.01
CA PRO A 73 -15.29 11.51 1.04
C PRO A 73 -14.66 10.67 2.14
N ILE A 74 -13.73 9.78 1.76
CA ILE A 74 -13.00 8.92 2.70
C ILE A 74 -12.04 9.74 3.55
N LEU A 75 -11.30 10.66 2.96
CA LEU A 75 -10.41 11.56 3.70
C LEU A 75 -11.19 12.40 4.74
N LYS A 76 -12.35 12.92 4.36
CA LYS A 76 -13.20 13.67 5.28
C LYS A 76 -13.70 12.81 6.43
N ALA A 77 -14.12 11.57 6.14
CA ALA A 77 -14.58 10.64 7.17
C ALA A 77 -13.45 10.27 8.14
N GLU A 78 -12.24 10.06 7.65
CA GLU A 78 -11.06 9.79 8.48
C GLU A 78 -10.71 11.00 9.36
N ALA A 79 -10.71 12.19 8.79
CA ALA A 79 -10.41 13.43 9.51
C ALA A 79 -11.43 13.74 10.64
N SER A 80 -12.69 13.30 10.50
CA SER A 80 -13.71 13.48 11.52
C SER A 80 -13.54 12.58 12.74
N LYS A 81 -12.81 11.47 12.60
CA LYS A 81 -12.56 10.50 13.67
C LYS A 81 -11.33 10.79 14.51
N SER A 82 -10.46 11.69 14.04
CA SER A 82 -9.23 12.08 14.72
C SER A 82 -9.35 13.49 15.27
N GLU A 83 -9.23 13.63 16.58
CA GLU A 83 -9.11 14.95 17.22
C GLU A 83 -7.68 15.50 17.14
N GLU A 84 -6.70 14.62 16.82
CA GLU A 84 -5.30 14.99 16.67
C GLU A 84 -4.99 15.34 15.22
N SER A 85 -4.40 16.50 15.04
CA SER A 85 -3.94 17.17 13.82
C SER A 85 -4.35 16.53 12.47
N LYS A 86 -5.34 17.12 11.84
CA LYS A 86 -5.67 16.85 10.43
C LYS A 86 -4.45 17.21 9.57
N PRO A 87 -3.96 16.29 8.69
CA PRO A 87 -2.90 16.65 7.77
C PRO A 87 -3.35 17.82 6.89
N SER A 88 -2.47 18.79 6.72
CA SER A 88 -2.73 19.94 5.86
C SER A 88 -2.80 19.51 4.39
N ALA A 89 -3.44 20.33 3.56
CA ALA A 89 -3.43 20.13 2.11
C ALA A 89 -2.00 20.06 1.55
N LYS A 90 -1.08 20.81 2.15
CA LYS A 90 0.35 20.80 1.78
C LYS A 90 1.01 19.45 2.09
N GLU A 91 0.74 18.86 3.26
CA GLU A 91 1.26 17.55 3.65
C GLU A 91 0.71 16.45 2.74
N THR A 92 -0.59 16.48 2.46
CA THR A 92 -1.23 15.54 1.53
C THR A 92 -0.63 15.64 0.13
N ALA A 93 -0.43 16.86 -0.38
CA ALA A 93 0.21 17.09 -1.67
C ALA A 93 1.65 16.59 -1.72
N ALA A 94 2.42 16.78 -0.66
CA ALA A 94 3.80 16.27 -0.57
C ALA A 94 3.84 14.74 -0.65
N ILE A 95 2.91 14.05 0.01
CA ILE A 95 2.79 12.58 -0.04
C ILE A 95 2.49 12.11 -1.46
N THR A 96 1.48 12.67 -2.10
CA THR A 96 1.08 12.26 -3.46
C THR A 96 2.13 12.58 -4.51
N GLN A 97 2.82 13.71 -4.39
CA GLN A 97 3.94 14.06 -5.27
C GLN A 97 5.11 13.09 -5.13
N PHE A 98 5.44 12.69 -3.90
CA PHE A 98 6.47 11.69 -3.64
C PHE A 98 6.12 10.36 -4.33
N VAL A 99 4.90 9.86 -4.13
CA VAL A 99 4.45 8.59 -4.71
C VAL A 99 4.50 8.63 -6.24
N ARG A 100 4.04 9.71 -6.87
CA ARG A 100 4.10 9.86 -8.33
C ARG A 100 5.53 9.86 -8.87
N ARG A 101 6.43 10.52 -8.17
CA ARG A 101 7.83 10.62 -8.57
C ARG A 101 8.58 9.30 -8.36
N GLU A 102 8.37 8.65 -7.21
CA GLU A 102 9.18 7.50 -6.80
C GLU A 102 8.53 6.15 -7.13
N GLY A 103 7.22 6.10 -7.34
CA GLY A 103 6.48 4.88 -7.69
C GLY A 103 6.22 3.93 -6.52
N TYR A 104 6.38 4.39 -5.28
CA TYR A 104 6.06 3.63 -4.09
C TYR A 104 5.63 4.55 -2.95
N ALA A 105 5.03 3.97 -1.91
CA ALA A 105 4.74 4.64 -0.66
C ALA A 105 5.32 3.87 0.51
N TRP A 106 5.53 4.56 1.63
CA TRP A 106 6.01 3.95 2.86
C TRP A 106 5.43 4.65 4.08
N ILE A 107 5.37 3.92 5.19
CA ILE A 107 5.04 4.45 6.51
C ILE A 107 5.99 3.86 7.56
N ASP A 108 6.19 4.62 8.63
CA ASP A 108 6.98 4.23 9.80
C ASP A 108 6.23 4.56 11.08
N GLY A 109 5.37 3.66 11.52
CA GLY A 109 4.64 3.77 12.78
C GLY A 109 3.38 4.63 12.78
N GLN A 110 2.95 5.18 11.64
CA GLN A 110 1.77 6.06 11.58
C GLN A 110 0.46 5.31 11.88
N LEU A 111 0.33 4.07 11.45
CA LEU A 111 -0.87 3.27 11.70
C LEU A 111 -0.77 2.46 12.99
N PHE A 112 0.32 1.73 13.15
CA PHE A 112 0.65 0.95 14.35
C PHE A 112 2.07 1.27 14.76
N HIS A 113 2.28 1.64 16.01
CA HIS A 113 3.52 2.25 16.53
C HIS A 113 4.83 1.55 16.10
N SER A 114 4.87 0.24 16.10
CA SER A 114 6.09 -0.53 15.78
C SER A 114 6.09 -1.11 14.37
N ILE A 115 5.16 -0.71 13.50
CA ILE A 115 4.95 -1.31 12.20
C ILE A 115 5.36 -0.37 11.09
N ARG A 116 6.18 -0.89 10.19
CA ARG A 116 6.62 -0.25 8.93
C ARG A 116 5.99 -0.98 7.76
N ALA A 117 5.70 -0.23 6.71
CA ALA A 117 5.18 -0.80 5.47
C ALA A 117 5.73 -0.05 4.25
N ILE A 118 5.87 -0.80 3.17
CA ILE A 118 6.13 -0.27 1.82
C ILE A 118 5.08 -0.84 0.87
N ALA A 119 4.62 -0.05 -0.09
CA ALA A 119 3.59 -0.45 -1.04
C ALA A 119 3.90 0.06 -2.44
N VAL A 120 3.47 -0.70 -3.44
CA VAL A 120 3.55 -0.33 -4.85
C VAL A 120 2.21 -0.54 -5.55
N PRO A 121 1.92 0.23 -6.62
CA PRO A 121 0.68 0.09 -7.38
C PRO A 121 0.72 -1.09 -8.35
N ILE A 122 -0.46 -1.62 -8.66
CA ILE A 122 -0.73 -2.56 -9.75
C ILE A 122 -1.70 -1.89 -10.73
N PHE A 123 -1.28 -1.75 -11.97
CA PHE A 123 -2.07 -1.12 -13.03
C PHE A 123 -2.60 -2.15 -14.03
N ASP A 124 -3.71 -1.84 -14.67
CA ASP A 124 -4.26 -2.63 -15.78
C ASP A 124 -3.80 -2.10 -17.15
N SER A 125 -4.36 -2.68 -18.23
CA SER A 125 -4.06 -2.31 -19.61
C SER A 125 -4.42 -0.86 -19.97
N GLN A 126 -5.27 -0.21 -19.19
CA GLN A 126 -5.68 1.19 -19.38
C GLN A 126 -4.85 2.15 -18.53
N GLY A 127 -3.92 1.63 -17.72
CA GLY A 127 -3.16 2.42 -16.76
C GLY A 127 -3.93 2.79 -15.50
N GLU A 128 -5.07 2.14 -15.26
CA GLU A 128 -5.88 2.36 -14.07
C GLU A 128 -5.38 1.53 -12.89
N LEU A 129 -5.38 2.12 -11.71
CA LEU A 129 -4.98 1.42 -10.48
C LEU A 129 -6.00 0.35 -10.12
N GLN A 130 -5.56 -0.90 -10.04
CA GLN A 130 -6.40 -2.05 -9.69
C GLN A 130 -6.20 -2.52 -8.25
N ALA A 131 -4.97 -2.49 -7.78
CA ALA A 131 -4.61 -3.02 -6.47
C ALA A 131 -3.29 -2.43 -6.00
N THR A 132 -2.95 -2.72 -4.75
CA THR A 132 -1.60 -2.53 -4.21
C THR A 132 -1.08 -3.85 -3.67
N ILE A 133 0.22 -4.05 -3.77
CA ILE A 133 0.94 -5.06 -2.97
C ILE A 133 1.81 -4.34 -1.96
N SER A 134 1.80 -4.82 -0.72
CA SER A 134 2.49 -4.19 0.40
C SER A 134 3.29 -5.22 1.19
N LEU A 135 4.45 -4.84 1.67
CA LEU A 135 5.24 -5.58 2.64
C LEU A 135 5.18 -4.86 3.99
N VAL A 136 5.08 -5.64 5.07
CA VAL A 136 4.87 -5.12 6.44
C VAL A 136 5.85 -5.79 7.38
N SER A 137 6.53 -5.00 8.21
CA SER A 137 7.50 -5.52 9.17
C SER A 137 7.60 -4.62 10.41
N ASN A 138 8.01 -5.21 11.52
CA ASN A 138 8.42 -4.45 12.70
C ASN A 138 9.90 -4.02 12.65
N GLN A 139 10.63 -4.41 11.61
CA GLN A 139 12.03 -4.05 11.43
C GLN A 139 12.17 -2.67 10.78
N ALA A 140 12.93 -1.79 11.43
CA ALA A 140 13.18 -0.44 10.92
C ALA A 140 13.87 -0.44 9.55
N SER A 141 14.65 -1.48 9.24
CA SER A 141 15.37 -1.62 7.97
C SER A 141 14.46 -1.65 6.74
N LEU A 142 13.17 -2.03 6.89
CA LEU A 142 12.24 -2.04 5.77
C LEU A 142 12.08 -0.66 5.12
N VAL A 143 12.18 0.40 5.91
CA VAL A 143 12.01 1.80 5.45
C VAL A 143 13.31 2.60 5.49
N GLN A 144 14.44 1.92 5.47
CA GLN A 144 15.76 2.52 5.27
C GLN A 144 16.17 2.33 3.80
N PHE A 145 16.37 3.42 3.09
CA PHE A 145 16.62 3.42 1.65
C PHE A 145 18.03 3.94 1.31
N PRO A 146 18.71 3.38 0.29
CA PRO A 146 18.23 2.37 -0.66
C PRO A 146 18.04 1.00 -0.01
N ASN A 147 17.14 0.19 -0.58
CA ASN A 147 16.74 -1.08 0.01
C ASN A 147 16.44 -2.11 -1.09
N PRO A 148 17.16 -3.26 -1.14
CA PRO A 148 16.92 -4.31 -2.14
C PRO A 148 15.50 -4.90 -2.07
N VAL A 149 14.88 -4.94 -0.89
CA VAL A 149 13.51 -5.42 -0.72
C VAL A 149 12.51 -4.51 -1.45
N LEU A 150 12.71 -3.19 -1.40
CA LEU A 150 11.91 -2.25 -2.17
C LEU A 150 12.08 -2.47 -3.67
N ASP A 151 13.30 -2.70 -4.14
CA ASP A 151 13.58 -2.96 -5.55
C ASP A 151 12.87 -4.23 -6.02
N ASP A 152 12.88 -5.28 -5.22
CA ASP A 152 12.13 -6.53 -5.47
C ASP A 152 10.61 -6.29 -5.50
N LEU A 153 10.09 -5.51 -4.57
CA LEU A 153 8.66 -5.16 -4.53
C LEU A 153 8.26 -4.38 -5.79
N LYS A 154 9.04 -3.39 -6.18
CA LYS A 154 8.79 -2.60 -7.40
C LYS A 154 8.83 -3.47 -8.66
N ALA A 155 9.81 -4.36 -8.77
CA ALA A 155 9.92 -5.30 -9.89
C ALA A 155 8.72 -6.25 -9.96
N THR A 156 8.27 -6.75 -8.82
CA THR A 156 7.09 -7.62 -8.74
C THR A 156 5.82 -6.87 -9.14
N GLY A 157 5.64 -5.64 -8.67
CA GLY A 157 4.51 -4.80 -9.05
C GLY A 157 4.44 -4.55 -10.55
N LYS A 158 5.57 -4.22 -11.16
CA LYS A 158 5.68 -4.05 -12.62
C LYS A 158 5.35 -5.35 -13.37
N LYS A 159 5.89 -6.47 -12.93
CA LYS A 159 5.63 -7.77 -13.53
C LYS A 159 4.15 -8.14 -13.52
N ILE A 160 3.47 -7.92 -12.38
CA ILE A 160 2.03 -8.14 -12.27
C ILE A 160 1.26 -7.22 -13.22
N SER A 161 1.58 -5.93 -13.22
CA SER A 161 0.93 -4.94 -14.08
C SER A 161 1.10 -5.29 -15.56
N HIS A 162 2.30 -5.68 -16.00
CA HIS A 162 2.54 -6.14 -17.38
C HIS A 162 1.70 -7.35 -17.73
N ARG A 163 1.54 -8.32 -16.82
CA ARG A 163 0.68 -9.49 -17.04
C ARG A 163 -0.80 -9.13 -17.09
N LEU A 164 -1.21 -7.99 -16.56
CA LEU A 164 -2.55 -7.41 -16.69
C LEU A 164 -2.69 -6.53 -17.95
N GLY A 165 -1.66 -6.47 -18.78
CA GLY A 165 -1.66 -5.74 -20.04
C GLY A 165 -1.16 -4.30 -19.95
N TRP A 166 -0.65 -3.87 -18.80
CA TRP A 166 -0.07 -2.55 -18.66
C TRP A 166 1.24 -2.44 -19.44
N SER A 167 1.38 -1.36 -20.20
CA SER A 167 2.62 -0.99 -20.90
C SER A 167 2.99 0.44 -20.50
N SER A 168 4.15 0.59 -19.86
CA SER A 168 4.70 1.90 -19.49
C SER A 168 5.35 2.58 -20.69
#